data_61992d0d9824ba2b6cebf3a2f297215e
#
_entry.id   61992d0d9824ba2b6cebf3a2f297215e
#
_cell.length_a   1.000
_cell.length_b   1.000
_cell.length_c   1.000
_cell.angle_alpha   90.00
_cell.angle_beta   90.00
_cell.angle_gamma   90.00
#
_symmetry.space_group_name_H-M   'P 1'
#
loop_
_entity.id
_entity.type
_entity.pdbx_description
1 polymer ?
#
loop_
_entity_poly.entity_id
_entity_poly.type
_entity_poly.pdbx_seq_one_letter_code
_entity_poly.pdbx_strand_id
1 'polypeptide(L)'
;MRARKVVAAAIAAGAAIGTVALAAVPAASASPGWRSSSYLKQFHKLTTVASTVPANGDLNPYGVWIVRDSIGRLQRGNVLVSNFNNKKNLQGTGRTIVQITPSGHRTVFANINPAKLPGPCPGGVGLTTALVVLPGGWVVVGSTPSKNGQVATSGSGCLIVLNNLGQVKETINGQGINGPWDATVVANGYYAQLFVTNVLAGTKAAAGKVVHRGNVLRITLKLSPWAPPVRVATTKIASGFPQRSDPNAFVLGPTGVGIGAHGVLYVAETLRSRINMIPNALFRTTSARQGQVLTKGGRLSMPLGLALAPNGNVLTVNGGNGRIVETTPAGVQIFSRFLDRSGSPPGAGALFGLAVNGRAGVYYVDDAQNTLRLLH
;
A
#
# COMPACT_ATOMS: atom_id res chain seq x y z
N MET A 1 51.00 68.24 -26.01
CA MET A 1 49.55 68.14 -25.89
C MET A 1 49.22 67.41 -24.58
N ARG A 2 48.29 67.87 -23.78
CA ARG A 2 48.15 67.71 -22.35
C ARG A 2 47.71 66.24 -21.95
N ALA A 3 48.50 65.63 -21.05
CA ALA A 3 48.13 64.45 -20.33
C ALA A 3 47.13 64.78 -19.19
N ARG A 4 46.01 64.05 -19.10
CA ARG A 4 45.13 64.10 -17.93
C ARG A 4 45.39 62.90 -17.02
N LYS A 5 45.81 63.22 -15.82
CA LYS A 5 45.96 62.26 -14.70
C LYS A 5 44.54 61.89 -14.20
N VAL A 6 44.23 60.61 -14.05
CA VAL A 6 43.07 60.09 -13.35
C VAL A 6 43.55 59.60 -12.00
N VAL A 7 43.00 60.16 -10.95
CA VAL A 7 43.24 59.78 -9.54
C VAL A 7 42.31 58.58 -9.22
N ALA A 8 42.89 57.45 -8.79
CA ALA A 8 42.16 56.30 -8.29
C ALA A 8 41.92 56.51 -6.79
N ALA A 9 40.65 56.61 -6.38
CA ALA A 9 40.26 56.58 -4.97
C ALA A 9 40.06 55.10 -4.53
N ALA A 10 40.80 54.64 -3.55
CA ALA A 10 40.66 53.38 -2.91
C ALA A 10 39.52 53.47 -1.88
N ILE A 11 38.47 52.68 -2.06
CA ILE A 11 37.39 52.46 -1.06
C ILE A 11 37.75 51.22 -0.28
N ALA A 12 38.10 51.35 0.98
CA ALA A 12 38.24 50.26 1.92
C ALA A 12 36.86 49.77 2.36
N ALA A 13 36.46 48.57 1.91
CA ALA A 13 35.26 47.90 2.40
C ALA A 13 35.64 47.09 3.64
N GLY A 14 35.21 47.52 4.82
CA GLY A 14 35.30 46.77 6.05
C GLY A 14 34.31 45.59 6.03
N ALA A 15 34.84 44.38 6.06
CA ALA A 15 34.02 43.18 6.24
C ALA A 15 33.63 43.03 7.72
N ALA A 16 32.38 43.33 8.04
CA ALA A 16 31.79 42.97 9.33
C ALA A 16 31.39 41.50 9.28
N ILE A 17 32.14 40.65 9.96
CA ILE A 17 31.80 39.24 10.20
C ILE A 17 30.67 39.23 11.25
N GLY A 18 29.42 39.18 10.78
CA GLY A 18 28.27 38.93 11.61
C GLY A 18 28.22 37.44 11.98
N THR A 19 28.51 37.10 13.22
CA THR A 19 28.26 35.79 13.79
C THR A 19 26.76 35.56 13.86
N VAL A 20 26.21 34.80 12.89
CA VAL A 20 24.84 34.26 12.97
C VAL A 20 24.83 33.22 14.07
N ALA A 21 24.33 33.56 15.25
CA ALA A 21 24.00 32.61 16.27
C ALA A 21 22.87 31.72 15.71
N LEU A 22 23.17 30.45 15.40
CA LEU A 22 22.16 29.44 15.19
C LEU A 22 21.41 29.27 16.52
N ALA A 23 20.23 29.87 16.60
CA ALA A 23 19.29 29.56 17.65
C ALA A 23 18.94 28.07 17.51
N ALA A 24 19.35 27.26 18.48
CA ALA A 24 18.90 25.89 18.63
C ALA A 24 17.36 25.91 18.76
N VAL A 25 16.67 25.39 17.75
CA VAL A 25 15.22 25.15 17.83
C VAL A 25 15.05 24.16 18.98
N PRO A 26 14.32 24.51 20.04
CA PRO A 26 14.09 23.57 21.13
C PRO A 26 13.36 22.37 20.54
N ALA A 27 13.87 21.17 20.78
CA ALA A 27 13.15 19.93 20.50
C ALA A 27 11.77 20.08 21.13
N ALA A 28 10.72 20.02 20.31
CA ALA A 28 9.36 20.07 20.80
C ALA A 28 9.22 18.95 21.82
N SER A 29 9.16 19.30 23.09
CA SER A 29 8.87 18.39 24.17
C SER A 29 7.51 17.78 23.87
N ALA A 30 7.48 16.49 23.60
CA ALA A 30 6.24 15.75 23.45
C ALA A 30 5.42 15.98 24.73
N SER A 31 4.24 16.60 24.56
CA SER A 31 3.32 16.84 25.68
C SER A 31 3.03 15.51 26.37
N PRO A 32 3.26 15.36 27.68
CA PRO A 32 2.92 14.15 28.40
C PRO A 32 1.41 14.10 28.55
N GLY A 33 0.72 13.26 27.77
CA GLY A 33 -0.72 13.14 27.97
C GLY A 33 -1.52 12.30 26.98
N TRP A 34 -1.04 12.03 25.79
CA TRP A 34 -1.74 11.14 24.88
C TRP A 34 -1.27 9.69 25.09
N ARG A 35 -1.76 9.04 26.13
CA ARG A 35 -1.77 7.58 26.14
C ARG A 35 -2.76 7.19 25.04
N SER A 36 -2.28 6.98 23.83
CA SER A 36 -3.06 6.42 22.75
C SER A 36 -3.60 5.06 23.22
N SER A 37 -4.89 5.03 23.56
CA SER A 37 -5.52 3.77 23.93
C SER A 37 -5.48 2.82 22.73
N SER A 38 -5.24 1.54 22.98
CA SER A 38 -5.23 0.56 21.91
C SER A 38 -6.62 0.42 21.31
N TYR A 39 -6.72 0.63 19.99
CA TYR A 39 -7.91 0.38 19.22
C TYR A 39 -8.24 -1.11 19.14
N LEU A 40 -7.23 -1.97 19.03
CA LEU A 40 -7.41 -3.42 18.92
C LEU A 40 -7.82 -4.09 20.22
N LYS A 41 -7.52 -3.48 21.39
CA LYS A 41 -7.78 -4.09 22.70
C LYS A 41 -9.27 -4.35 22.97
N GLN A 42 -10.17 -3.58 22.34
CA GLN A 42 -11.61 -3.72 22.50
C GLN A 42 -12.20 -4.93 21.76
N PHE A 43 -11.47 -5.52 20.82
CA PHE A 43 -11.98 -6.62 20.00
C PHE A 43 -11.44 -7.94 20.49
N HIS A 44 -12.32 -8.93 20.68
CA HIS A 44 -11.96 -10.20 21.30
C HIS A 44 -12.31 -11.42 20.44
N LYS A 45 -13.25 -11.27 19.52
CA LYS A 45 -13.76 -12.37 18.70
C LYS A 45 -13.14 -12.38 17.30
N LEU A 46 -12.80 -13.58 16.83
CA LEU A 46 -12.38 -13.85 15.45
C LEU A 46 -13.48 -14.65 14.76
N THR A 47 -14.04 -14.12 13.69
CA THR A 47 -15.12 -14.76 12.94
C THR A 47 -14.68 -14.94 11.49
N THR A 48 -14.84 -16.14 10.94
CA THR A 48 -14.78 -16.37 9.49
C THR A 48 -16.06 -15.85 8.86
N VAL A 49 -15.93 -14.86 7.96
CA VAL A 49 -17.08 -14.27 7.27
C VAL A 49 -17.49 -15.13 6.09
N ALA A 50 -16.54 -15.44 5.20
CA ALA A 50 -16.77 -16.32 4.05
C ALA A 50 -15.46 -16.79 3.42
N SER A 51 -15.56 -17.85 2.60
CA SER A 51 -14.49 -18.19 1.65
C SER A 51 -14.37 -17.11 0.58
N THR A 52 -13.16 -16.77 0.17
CA THR A 52 -12.86 -15.83 -0.93
C THR A 52 -12.76 -16.54 -2.29
N VAL A 53 -12.83 -17.86 -2.31
CA VAL A 53 -12.63 -18.71 -3.51
C VAL A 53 -13.89 -18.73 -4.38
N PRO A 54 -13.90 -18.08 -5.55
CA PRO A 54 -15.02 -18.11 -6.50
C PRO A 54 -15.09 -19.42 -7.27
N ALA A 55 -16.13 -19.60 -8.10
CA ALA A 55 -16.36 -20.83 -8.88
C ALA A 55 -15.22 -21.17 -9.86
N ASN A 56 -14.44 -20.18 -10.34
CA ASN A 56 -13.26 -20.43 -11.18
C ASN A 56 -12.04 -20.95 -10.39
N GLY A 57 -12.13 -20.98 -9.05
CA GLY A 57 -11.12 -21.54 -8.17
C GLY A 57 -9.92 -20.62 -7.89
N ASP A 58 -9.98 -19.33 -8.21
CA ASP A 58 -8.92 -18.40 -7.82
C ASP A 58 -8.75 -18.37 -6.29
N LEU A 59 -7.50 -18.35 -5.83
CA LEU A 59 -7.05 -18.50 -4.45
C LEU A 59 -6.18 -17.32 -4.00
N ASN A 60 -5.70 -17.42 -2.76
CA ASN A 60 -4.74 -16.51 -2.17
C ASN A 60 -5.29 -15.07 -2.15
N PRO A 61 -6.20 -14.75 -1.21
CA PRO A 61 -6.79 -13.43 -1.09
C PRO A 61 -5.78 -12.41 -0.58
N TYR A 62 -5.64 -11.29 -1.30
CA TYR A 62 -4.67 -10.25 -1.00
C TYR A 62 -5.30 -8.92 -0.63
N GLY A 63 -5.98 -8.24 -1.56
CA GLY A 63 -6.57 -6.93 -1.35
C GLY A 63 -7.87 -6.99 -0.57
N VAL A 64 -8.08 -6.01 0.31
CA VAL A 64 -9.31 -5.87 1.10
C VAL A 64 -9.76 -4.42 1.07
N TRP A 65 -11.00 -4.18 0.65
CA TRP A 65 -11.61 -2.85 0.67
C TRP A 65 -13.05 -2.89 1.11
N ILE A 66 -13.43 -2.05 2.07
CA ILE A 66 -14.83 -1.91 2.50
C ILE A 66 -15.51 -0.88 1.60
N VAL A 67 -16.57 -1.30 0.93
CA VAL A 67 -17.38 -0.43 0.07
C VAL A 67 -18.12 0.60 0.94
N ARG A 68 -17.91 1.89 0.65
CA ARG A 68 -18.47 2.99 1.45
C ARG A 68 -19.83 3.46 0.95
N ASP A 69 -20.06 3.35 -0.37
CA ASP A 69 -21.27 3.85 -1.01
C ASP A 69 -21.83 2.80 -1.97
N SER A 70 -23.18 2.68 -1.99
CA SER A 70 -23.84 1.80 -2.96
C SER A 70 -23.95 2.51 -4.32
N ILE A 71 -23.32 1.91 -5.34
CA ILE A 71 -23.36 2.39 -6.72
C ILE A 71 -23.13 1.23 -7.69
N GLY A 72 -24.01 1.05 -8.67
CA GLY A 72 -23.97 -0.09 -9.57
C GLY A 72 -24.06 -1.42 -8.82
N ARG A 73 -23.06 -2.29 -8.98
CA ARG A 73 -22.99 -3.57 -8.26
C ARG A 73 -22.29 -3.46 -6.90
N LEU A 74 -21.63 -2.35 -6.61
CA LEU A 74 -21.05 -2.10 -5.31
C LEU A 74 -22.14 -1.83 -4.28
N GLN A 75 -22.07 -2.49 -3.12
CA GLN A 75 -23.04 -2.34 -2.04
C GLN A 75 -22.33 -1.88 -0.77
N ARG A 76 -22.82 -0.80 -0.16
CA ARG A 76 -22.26 -0.23 1.08
C ARG A 76 -22.17 -1.30 2.18
N GLY A 77 -21.04 -1.36 2.85
CA GLY A 77 -20.75 -2.30 3.92
C GLY A 77 -20.20 -3.64 3.45
N ASN A 78 -20.34 -3.99 2.16
CA ASN A 78 -19.70 -5.18 1.62
C ASN A 78 -18.19 -4.99 1.52
N VAL A 79 -17.47 -6.10 1.46
CA VAL A 79 -16.02 -6.13 1.35
C VAL A 79 -15.62 -6.69 -0.02
N LEU A 80 -14.82 -5.92 -0.76
CA LEU A 80 -14.14 -6.41 -1.96
C LEU A 80 -12.86 -7.12 -1.55
N VAL A 81 -12.59 -8.26 -2.19
CA VAL A 81 -11.35 -9.02 -2.02
C VAL A 81 -10.80 -9.43 -3.38
N SER A 82 -9.52 -9.15 -3.63
CA SER A 82 -8.80 -9.62 -4.82
C SER A 82 -8.07 -10.92 -4.54
N ASN A 83 -8.08 -11.86 -5.49
CA ASN A 83 -7.36 -13.13 -5.41
C ASN A 83 -6.11 -13.10 -6.31
N PHE A 84 -4.96 -13.46 -5.76
CA PHE A 84 -3.66 -13.35 -6.43
C PHE A 84 -3.29 -14.59 -7.25
N ASN A 85 -3.76 -15.77 -6.85
CA ASN A 85 -3.44 -17.06 -7.46
C ASN A 85 -4.64 -17.64 -8.21
N ASN A 86 -4.38 -18.43 -9.24
CA ASN A 86 -5.40 -19.23 -9.91
C ASN A 86 -5.67 -20.54 -9.15
N LYS A 87 -6.59 -21.38 -9.66
CA LYS A 87 -6.96 -22.67 -9.06
C LYS A 87 -5.80 -23.68 -8.90
N LYS A 88 -4.66 -23.48 -9.57
CA LYS A 88 -3.44 -24.27 -9.43
C LYS A 88 -2.49 -23.68 -8.38
N ASN A 89 -2.93 -22.67 -7.65
CA ASN A 89 -2.17 -21.92 -6.67
C ASN A 89 -0.87 -21.29 -7.24
N LEU A 90 -0.88 -20.89 -8.50
CA LEU A 90 0.25 -20.20 -9.12
C LEU A 90 0.18 -18.70 -8.81
N GLN A 91 1.23 -18.16 -8.19
CA GLN A 91 1.29 -16.75 -7.77
C GLN A 91 1.30 -15.81 -8.98
N GLY A 92 0.58 -14.68 -8.86
CA GLY A 92 0.48 -13.70 -9.94
C GLY A 92 -0.32 -14.15 -11.16
N THR A 93 -1.32 -15.02 -10.97
CA THR A 93 -2.19 -15.53 -12.04
C THR A 93 -3.68 -15.46 -11.72
N GLY A 94 -4.04 -14.99 -10.51
CA GLY A 94 -5.42 -14.75 -10.10
C GLY A 94 -6.02 -13.53 -10.82
N ARG A 95 -7.34 -13.58 -11.09
CA ARG A 95 -8.04 -12.61 -11.95
C ARG A 95 -9.34 -12.13 -11.37
N THR A 96 -9.74 -12.64 -10.20
CA THR A 96 -11.05 -12.34 -9.64
C THR A 96 -11.00 -11.34 -8.51
N ILE A 97 -12.00 -10.48 -8.48
CA ILE A 97 -12.40 -9.69 -7.32
C ILE A 97 -13.75 -10.22 -6.89
N VAL A 98 -13.87 -10.66 -5.65
CA VAL A 98 -15.15 -11.04 -5.05
C VAL A 98 -15.67 -9.91 -4.18
N GLN A 99 -17.01 -9.83 -4.04
CA GLN A 99 -17.68 -8.96 -3.10
C GLN A 99 -18.42 -9.82 -2.09
N ILE A 100 -18.19 -9.58 -0.80
CA ILE A 100 -18.70 -10.38 0.31
C ILE A 100 -19.53 -9.48 1.23
N THR A 101 -20.77 -9.88 1.52
CA THR A 101 -21.61 -9.19 2.49
C THR A 101 -21.11 -9.42 3.92
N PRO A 102 -21.47 -8.57 4.90
CA PRO A 102 -21.19 -8.85 6.31
C PRO A 102 -21.79 -10.16 6.82
N SER A 103 -22.87 -10.65 6.19
CA SER A 103 -23.51 -11.94 6.49
C SER A 103 -22.85 -13.14 5.81
N GLY A 104 -21.78 -12.93 5.01
CA GLY A 104 -21.02 -13.99 4.38
C GLY A 104 -21.46 -14.40 2.98
N HIS A 105 -22.46 -13.75 2.38
CA HIS A 105 -22.82 -14.03 0.98
C HIS A 105 -21.76 -13.47 0.04
N ARG A 106 -21.16 -14.34 -0.79
CA ARG A 106 -20.12 -13.99 -1.75
C ARG A 106 -20.67 -13.96 -3.17
N THR A 107 -20.32 -12.89 -3.91
CA THR A 107 -20.55 -12.75 -5.36
C THR A 107 -19.23 -12.43 -6.06
N VAL A 108 -19.12 -12.75 -7.36
CA VAL A 108 -18.00 -12.30 -8.18
C VAL A 108 -18.29 -10.88 -8.65
N PHE A 109 -17.50 -9.90 -8.18
CA PHE A 109 -17.59 -8.52 -8.67
C PHE A 109 -16.97 -8.39 -10.05
N ALA A 110 -15.77 -8.94 -10.25
CA ALA A 110 -15.09 -8.97 -11.54
C ALA A 110 -14.29 -10.26 -11.74
N ASN A 111 -14.25 -10.74 -12.99
CA ASN A 111 -13.31 -11.75 -13.47
C ASN A 111 -12.63 -11.17 -14.71
N ILE A 112 -11.37 -10.73 -14.53
CA ILE A 112 -10.66 -9.91 -15.52
C ILE A 112 -10.07 -10.82 -16.60
N ASN A 113 -10.48 -10.61 -17.86
CA ASN A 113 -9.92 -11.32 -19.00
C ASN A 113 -8.68 -10.58 -19.51
N PRO A 114 -7.45 -11.14 -19.42
CA PRO A 114 -6.24 -10.47 -19.87
C PRO A 114 -6.21 -10.18 -21.37
N ALA A 115 -6.96 -10.94 -22.19
CA ALA A 115 -7.05 -10.70 -23.63
C ALA A 115 -7.99 -9.54 -24.01
N LYS A 116 -8.76 -9.01 -23.05
CA LYS A 116 -9.74 -7.93 -23.28
C LYS A 116 -9.42 -6.66 -22.50
N LEU A 117 -8.15 -6.44 -22.16
CA LEU A 117 -7.73 -5.19 -21.51
C LEU A 117 -7.77 -4.05 -22.53
N PRO A 118 -8.30 -2.86 -22.18
CA PRO A 118 -8.44 -1.72 -23.10
C PRO A 118 -7.13 -1.02 -23.40
N GLY A 119 -6.09 -1.27 -22.60
CA GLY A 119 -4.77 -0.68 -22.75
C GLY A 119 -3.66 -1.63 -22.27
N PRO A 120 -2.40 -1.22 -22.37
CA PRO A 120 -1.27 -2.08 -22.03
C PRO A 120 -1.23 -2.41 -20.52
N CYS A 121 -1.13 -3.70 -20.22
CA CYS A 121 -0.67 -4.24 -18.94
C CYS A 121 0.39 -5.29 -19.29
N PRO A 122 1.66 -4.90 -19.47
CA PRO A 122 2.66 -5.67 -20.23
C PRO A 122 2.88 -7.09 -19.76
N GLY A 123 2.70 -7.35 -18.47
CA GLY A 123 2.84 -8.70 -17.92
C GLY A 123 1.53 -9.51 -17.90
N GLY A 124 0.36 -8.89 -18.10
CA GLY A 124 -0.93 -9.52 -17.96
C GLY A 124 -1.62 -9.26 -16.62
N VAL A 125 -2.40 -10.21 -16.12
CA VAL A 125 -3.23 -10.06 -14.91
C VAL A 125 -2.78 -11.03 -13.82
N GLY A 126 -2.49 -10.47 -12.63
CA GLY A 126 -2.22 -11.16 -11.38
C GLY A 126 -2.53 -10.18 -10.25
N LEU A 127 -3.73 -10.26 -9.67
CA LEU A 127 -4.28 -9.21 -8.80
C LEU A 127 -3.58 -9.16 -7.44
N THR A 128 -3.25 -7.95 -6.98
CA THR A 128 -2.47 -7.72 -5.76
C THR A 128 -3.29 -7.15 -4.62
N THR A 129 -2.63 -6.83 -3.51
CA THR A 129 -3.21 -6.15 -2.36
C THR A 129 -3.69 -4.74 -2.71
N ALA A 130 -3.10 -4.09 -3.71
CA ALA A 130 -3.51 -2.77 -4.19
C ALA A 130 -4.96 -2.82 -4.72
N LEU A 131 -5.91 -2.53 -3.85
CA LEU A 131 -7.34 -2.52 -4.15
C LEU A 131 -7.98 -1.32 -3.45
N VAL A 132 -8.52 -0.37 -4.23
CA VAL A 132 -9.20 0.82 -3.71
C VAL A 132 -10.44 1.12 -4.54
N VAL A 133 -11.42 1.79 -3.91
CA VAL A 133 -12.60 2.34 -4.61
C VAL A 133 -12.54 3.86 -4.54
N LEU A 134 -12.58 4.50 -5.69
CA LEU A 134 -12.59 5.95 -5.86
C LEU A 134 -14.03 6.49 -5.86
N PRO A 135 -14.23 7.81 -5.67
CA PRO A 135 -15.50 8.45 -5.92
C PRO A 135 -16.10 8.07 -7.28
N GLY A 136 -17.43 7.91 -7.33
CA GLY A 136 -18.13 7.41 -8.52
C GLY A 136 -18.09 5.89 -8.68
N GLY A 137 -17.52 5.15 -7.71
CA GLY A 137 -17.49 3.68 -7.73
C GLY A 137 -16.44 3.10 -8.69
N TRP A 138 -15.44 3.87 -9.06
CA TRP A 138 -14.30 3.36 -9.83
C TRP A 138 -13.41 2.49 -8.95
N VAL A 139 -13.23 1.23 -9.33
CA VAL A 139 -12.37 0.28 -8.62
C VAL A 139 -11.01 0.25 -9.29
N VAL A 140 -9.94 0.48 -8.53
CA VAL A 140 -8.57 0.35 -9.03
C VAL A 140 -7.91 -0.82 -8.32
N VAL A 141 -7.34 -1.74 -9.10
CA VAL A 141 -6.62 -2.90 -8.58
C VAL A 141 -5.25 -3.03 -9.23
N GLY A 142 -4.24 -3.37 -8.43
CA GLY A 142 -2.90 -3.66 -8.91
C GLY A 142 -2.81 -5.01 -9.59
N SER A 143 -1.92 -5.12 -10.56
CA SER A 143 -1.56 -6.37 -11.21
C SER A 143 -0.04 -6.56 -11.19
N THR A 144 0.40 -7.69 -10.64
CA THR A 144 1.80 -8.13 -10.62
C THR A 144 1.85 -9.56 -11.15
N PRO A 145 1.80 -9.71 -12.48
CA PRO A 145 1.54 -11.00 -13.12
C PRO A 145 2.77 -11.87 -13.29
N SER A 146 2.53 -13.18 -13.33
CA SER A 146 3.49 -14.18 -13.78
C SER A 146 2.87 -15.17 -14.77
N LYS A 147 3.70 -15.97 -15.44
CA LYS A 147 3.22 -17.05 -16.33
C LYS A 147 3.02 -18.37 -15.57
N ASN A 148 3.83 -18.64 -14.55
CA ASN A 148 3.90 -19.94 -13.87
C ASN A 148 4.06 -19.86 -12.35
N GLY A 149 3.75 -18.71 -11.74
CA GLY A 149 3.90 -18.52 -10.30
C GLY A 149 5.30 -18.05 -9.85
N GLN A 150 6.23 -17.81 -10.77
CA GLN A 150 7.61 -17.42 -10.45
C GLN A 150 7.94 -16.01 -10.95
N VAL A 151 8.67 -15.25 -10.15
CA VAL A 151 9.14 -13.90 -10.53
C VAL A 151 10.00 -13.92 -11.80
N ALA A 152 10.74 -14.99 -12.04
CA ALA A 152 11.54 -15.16 -13.28
C ALA A 152 10.69 -15.04 -14.56
N THR A 153 9.40 -15.39 -14.49
CA THR A 153 8.45 -15.29 -15.62
C THR A 153 7.51 -14.08 -15.53
N SER A 154 7.71 -13.22 -14.53
CA SER A 154 6.90 -12.01 -14.37
C SER A 154 7.19 -11.00 -15.47
N GLY A 155 6.15 -10.26 -15.85
CA GLY A 155 6.25 -9.04 -16.62
C GLY A 155 5.98 -7.81 -15.76
N SER A 156 6.22 -6.62 -16.31
CA SER A 156 5.84 -5.39 -15.63
C SER A 156 4.34 -5.34 -15.40
N GLY A 157 3.97 -4.96 -14.17
CA GLY A 157 2.59 -4.82 -13.76
C GLY A 157 1.94 -3.52 -14.23
N CYS A 158 0.68 -3.36 -13.89
CA CYS A 158 -0.14 -2.19 -14.14
C CYS A 158 -1.16 -1.97 -13.02
N LEU A 159 -1.89 -0.86 -13.05
CA LEU A 159 -3.15 -0.70 -12.33
C LEU A 159 -4.29 -0.90 -13.32
N ILE A 160 -5.28 -1.69 -12.95
CA ILE A 160 -6.48 -1.97 -13.76
C ILE A 160 -7.64 -1.18 -13.14
N VAL A 161 -8.34 -0.41 -13.96
CA VAL A 161 -9.47 0.42 -13.54
C VAL A 161 -10.77 -0.19 -14.05
N LEU A 162 -11.67 -0.47 -13.11
CA LEU A 162 -13.00 -1.01 -13.39
C LEU A 162 -14.07 0.01 -13.03
N ASN A 163 -15.20 -0.03 -13.73
CA ASN A 163 -16.38 0.71 -13.32
C ASN A 163 -17.13 0.00 -12.18
N ASN A 164 -18.17 0.65 -11.67
CA ASN A 164 -19.03 0.13 -10.60
C ASN A 164 -19.84 -1.12 -10.96
N LEU A 165 -19.78 -1.58 -12.21
CA LEU A 165 -20.35 -2.84 -12.69
C LEU A 165 -19.31 -3.97 -12.78
N GLY A 166 -18.03 -3.72 -12.40
CA GLY A 166 -16.94 -4.68 -12.47
C GLY A 166 -16.35 -4.87 -13.87
N GLN A 167 -16.63 -3.95 -14.80
CA GLN A 167 -16.09 -3.98 -16.16
C GLN A 167 -14.79 -3.19 -16.23
N VAL A 168 -13.73 -3.76 -16.79
CA VAL A 168 -12.47 -3.05 -17.04
C VAL A 168 -12.69 -1.94 -18.06
N LYS A 169 -12.23 -0.74 -17.74
CA LYS A 169 -12.40 0.47 -18.57
C LYS A 169 -11.07 1.14 -18.93
N GLU A 170 -10.02 0.93 -18.13
CA GLU A 170 -8.72 1.56 -18.34
C GLU A 170 -7.60 0.71 -17.72
N THR A 171 -6.37 0.88 -18.21
CA THR A 171 -5.14 0.37 -17.58
C THR A 171 -4.12 1.50 -17.45
N ILE A 172 -3.54 1.63 -16.26
CA ILE A 172 -2.51 2.63 -15.99
C ILE A 172 -1.17 1.92 -15.83
N ASN A 173 -0.22 2.17 -16.73
CA ASN A 173 1.09 1.53 -16.76
C ASN A 173 2.22 2.53 -16.95
N GLY A 174 3.47 2.07 -16.93
CA GLY A 174 4.65 2.91 -17.12
C GLY A 174 4.90 3.90 -15.97
N GLN A 175 5.77 4.89 -16.19
CA GLN A 175 6.15 5.92 -15.21
C GLN A 175 6.54 5.38 -13.83
N GLY A 176 7.21 4.22 -13.80
CA GLY A 176 7.68 3.58 -12.58
C GLY A 176 6.73 2.56 -11.96
N ILE A 177 5.53 2.37 -12.49
CA ILE A 177 4.66 1.24 -12.13
C ILE A 177 5.31 -0.03 -12.71
N ASN A 178 5.63 -0.96 -11.82
CA ASN A 178 6.38 -2.15 -12.19
C ASN A 178 5.81 -3.41 -11.54
N GLY A 179 5.57 -3.39 -10.23
CA GLY A 179 4.87 -4.41 -9.49
C GLY A 179 4.07 -3.75 -8.37
N PRO A 180 2.89 -3.17 -8.67
CA PRO A 180 2.07 -2.53 -7.65
C PRO A 180 1.60 -3.57 -6.64
N TRP A 181 2.08 -3.43 -5.38
CA TRP A 181 1.79 -4.41 -4.34
C TRP A 181 0.57 -4.00 -3.51
N ASP A 182 0.57 -2.78 -2.95
CA ASP A 182 -0.54 -2.24 -2.18
C ASP A 182 -0.82 -0.79 -2.55
N ALA A 183 -2.01 -0.29 -2.22
CA ALA A 183 -2.40 1.08 -2.47
C ALA A 183 -3.31 1.65 -1.40
N THR A 184 -3.15 2.95 -1.13
CA THR A 184 -4.10 3.75 -0.39
C THR A 184 -4.46 5.01 -1.19
N VAL A 185 -5.56 5.68 -0.85
CA VAL A 185 -6.07 6.81 -1.63
C VAL A 185 -6.59 7.95 -0.76
N VAL A 186 -6.34 9.17 -1.23
CA VAL A 186 -7.03 10.40 -0.78
C VAL A 186 -7.71 11.02 -1.99
N ALA A 187 -8.99 11.36 -1.88
CA ALA A 187 -9.76 11.97 -2.95
C ALA A 187 -10.53 13.20 -2.45
N ASN A 188 -10.70 14.20 -3.32
CA ASN A 188 -11.41 15.45 -3.03
C ASN A 188 -12.56 15.76 -4.02
N GLY A 189 -13.11 14.73 -4.65
CA GLY A 189 -14.19 14.85 -5.63
C GLY A 189 -13.74 15.02 -7.08
N TYR A 190 -12.76 15.87 -7.37
CA TYR A 190 -12.23 16.09 -8.73
C TYR A 190 -10.91 15.38 -8.99
N TYR A 191 -10.16 15.12 -7.93
CA TYR A 191 -8.87 14.45 -8.00
C TYR A 191 -8.77 13.37 -6.94
N ALA A 192 -8.03 12.30 -7.29
CA ALA A 192 -7.58 11.31 -6.34
C ALA A 192 -6.06 11.19 -6.40
N GLN A 193 -5.43 11.04 -5.25
CA GLN A 193 -4.01 10.70 -5.13
C GLN A 193 -3.92 9.28 -4.62
N LEU A 194 -3.47 8.37 -5.49
CA LEU A 194 -3.12 7.01 -5.13
C LEU A 194 -1.68 6.97 -4.65
N PHE A 195 -1.44 6.30 -3.54
CA PHE A 195 -0.10 5.98 -3.05
C PHE A 195 0.11 4.50 -3.24
N VAL A 196 1.04 4.12 -4.12
CA VAL A 196 1.22 2.73 -4.57
C VAL A 196 2.63 2.28 -4.24
N THR A 197 2.77 1.18 -3.49
CA THR A 197 4.06 0.50 -3.28
C THR A 197 4.38 -0.39 -4.49
N ASN A 198 5.66 -0.43 -4.90
CA ASN A 198 6.13 -1.20 -6.06
C ASN A 198 7.33 -2.07 -5.70
N VAL A 199 7.31 -3.34 -6.10
CA VAL A 199 8.22 -4.39 -5.59
C VAL A 199 8.95 -5.25 -6.64
N LEU A 200 8.79 -5.04 -7.95
CA LEU A 200 9.41 -5.93 -8.95
C LEU A 200 10.73 -5.44 -9.55
N ALA A 201 11.04 -4.13 -9.43
CA ALA A 201 12.16 -3.53 -10.13
C ALA A 201 13.50 -4.22 -9.81
N GLY A 202 14.09 -4.93 -10.79
CA GLY A 202 15.38 -5.60 -10.66
C GLY A 202 15.36 -6.95 -9.93
N THR A 203 14.25 -7.40 -9.35
CA THR A 203 14.16 -8.67 -8.60
C THR A 203 14.36 -9.89 -9.48
N LYS A 204 13.88 -9.85 -10.73
CA LYS A 204 14.05 -10.91 -11.72
C LYS A 204 15.54 -11.16 -12.01
N ALA A 205 16.30 -10.12 -12.33
CA ALA A 205 17.74 -10.21 -12.61
C ALA A 205 18.55 -10.57 -11.36
N ALA A 206 18.06 -10.21 -10.17
CA ALA A 206 18.76 -10.47 -8.91
C ALA A 206 18.60 -11.92 -8.41
N ALA A 207 17.71 -12.71 -8.99
CA ALA A 207 17.53 -14.13 -8.71
C ALA A 207 17.55 -14.49 -7.20
N GLY A 208 16.71 -13.82 -6.41
CA GLY A 208 16.58 -14.02 -4.95
C GLY A 208 17.48 -13.12 -4.10
N LYS A 209 18.49 -12.46 -4.67
CA LYS A 209 19.31 -11.49 -3.94
C LYS A 209 18.54 -10.21 -3.68
N VAL A 210 18.86 -9.52 -2.58
CA VAL A 210 18.24 -8.24 -2.23
C VAL A 210 18.75 -7.13 -3.16
N VAL A 211 17.78 -6.37 -3.70
CA VAL A 211 18.05 -5.13 -4.44
C VAL A 211 17.31 -3.95 -3.79
N HIS A 212 17.89 -2.76 -3.84
CA HIS A 212 17.33 -1.54 -3.22
C HIS A 212 16.59 -0.68 -4.26
N ARG A 213 15.59 -1.26 -4.93
CA ARG A 213 14.84 -0.61 -6.03
C ARG A 213 13.33 -0.48 -5.75
N GLY A 214 12.85 -0.98 -4.59
CA GLY A 214 11.47 -0.78 -4.16
C GLY A 214 11.16 0.72 -4.02
N ASN A 215 9.94 1.11 -4.35
CA ASN A 215 9.55 2.51 -4.34
C ASN A 215 8.07 2.70 -3.98
N VAL A 216 7.70 3.95 -3.68
CA VAL A 216 6.32 4.39 -3.55
C VAL A 216 6.05 5.50 -4.56
N LEU A 217 5.01 5.31 -5.34
CA LEU A 217 4.52 6.30 -6.29
C LEU A 217 3.28 7.00 -5.72
N ARG A 218 3.21 8.32 -5.86
CA ARG A 218 1.97 9.07 -5.79
C ARG A 218 1.48 9.29 -7.22
N ILE A 219 0.32 8.72 -7.55
CA ILE A 219 -0.33 8.84 -8.86
C ILE A 219 -1.55 9.74 -8.70
N THR A 220 -1.53 10.90 -9.34
CA THR A 220 -2.65 11.83 -9.33
C THR A 220 -3.58 11.51 -10.49
N LEU A 221 -4.83 11.27 -10.18
CA LEU A 221 -5.91 10.99 -11.13
C LEU A 221 -6.89 12.15 -11.14
N LYS A 222 -7.26 12.62 -12.33
CA LYS A 222 -8.44 13.48 -12.53
C LYS A 222 -9.66 12.59 -12.61
N LEU A 223 -10.67 12.88 -11.80
CA LEU A 223 -11.90 12.13 -11.72
C LEU A 223 -12.99 12.77 -12.59
N SER A 224 -13.85 11.94 -13.16
CA SER A 224 -15.03 12.33 -13.90
C SER A 224 -16.18 11.40 -13.55
N PRO A 225 -17.41 11.88 -13.41
CA PRO A 225 -18.58 11.01 -13.24
C PRO A 225 -18.85 10.11 -14.45
N TRP A 226 -18.43 10.52 -15.64
CA TRP A 226 -18.83 9.94 -16.91
C TRP A 226 -17.73 9.16 -17.63
N ALA A 227 -16.47 9.32 -17.21
CA ALA A 227 -15.32 8.72 -17.87
C ALA A 227 -14.37 8.08 -16.85
N PRO A 228 -13.55 7.09 -17.25
CA PRO A 228 -12.53 6.51 -16.38
C PRO A 228 -11.60 7.59 -15.82
N PRO A 229 -11.08 7.40 -14.59
CA PRO A 229 -10.07 8.28 -14.02
C PRO A 229 -8.84 8.40 -14.91
N VAL A 230 -8.41 9.63 -15.18
CA VAL A 230 -7.26 9.93 -16.06
C VAL A 230 -6.03 10.26 -15.22
N ARG A 231 -4.93 9.55 -15.44
CA ARG A 231 -3.64 9.89 -14.81
C ARG A 231 -3.12 11.23 -15.34
N VAL A 232 -2.95 12.21 -14.44
CA VAL A 232 -2.41 13.53 -14.77
C VAL A 232 -0.97 13.73 -14.30
N ALA A 233 -0.54 12.97 -13.26
CA ALA A 233 0.83 13.03 -12.77
C ALA A 233 1.23 11.71 -12.08
N THR A 234 2.53 11.42 -12.09
CA THR A 234 3.15 10.36 -11.28
C THR A 234 4.43 10.91 -10.64
N THR A 235 4.52 10.86 -9.33
CA THR A 235 5.68 11.30 -8.56
C THR A 235 6.22 10.14 -7.72
N LYS A 236 7.51 9.84 -7.83
CA LYS A 236 8.19 8.89 -6.95
C LYS A 236 8.50 9.59 -5.63
N ILE A 237 7.68 9.37 -4.62
CA ILE A 237 7.78 10.06 -3.32
C ILE A 237 8.67 9.33 -2.32
N ALA A 238 8.95 8.04 -2.55
CA ALA A 238 9.91 7.27 -1.77
C ALA A 238 10.60 6.22 -2.64
N SER A 239 11.83 5.80 -2.28
CA SER A 239 12.64 4.88 -3.09
C SER A 239 13.77 4.24 -2.27
N GLY A 240 14.42 3.24 -2.86
CA GLY A 240 15.56 2.58 -2.23
C GLY A 240 15.16 1.53 -1.19
N PHE A 241 13.89 1.13 -1.15
CA PHE A 241 13.45 0.03 -0.29
C PHE A 241 14.09 -1.29 -0.74
N PRO A 242 14.55 -2.13 0.22
CA PRO A 242 15.03 -3.46 -0.09
C PRO A 242 13.87 -4.33 -0.57
N GLN A 243 14.15 -5.14 -1.58
CA GLN A 243 13.21 -6.11 -2.12
C GLN A 243 13.95 -7.30 -2.71
N ARG A 244 13.30 -8.46 -2.76
CA ARG A 244 13.80 -9.67 -3.41
C ARG A 244 12.65 -10.55 -3.89
N SER A 245 12.91 -11.41 -4.87
CA SER A 245 12.01 -12.52 -5.17
C SER A 245 12.04 -13.54 -4.03
N ASP A 246 10.89 -14.18 -3.81
CA ASP A 246 10.72 -15.18 -2.76
C ASP A 246 9.86 -16.33 -3.29
N PRO A 247 10.27 -17.60 -3.15
CA PRO A 247 9.51 -18.73 -3.66
C PRO A 247 8.12 -18.88 -3.03
N ASN A 248 7.98 -18.51 -1.75
CA ASN A 248 6.74 -18.69 -0.99
C ASN A 248 5.83 -17.45 -1.02
N ALA A 249 6.39 -16.26 -1.18
CA ALA A 249 5.66 -14.99 -1.14
C ALA A 249 5.76 -14.19 -2.45
N PHE A 250 6.22 -14.82 -3.55
CA PHE A 250 6.48 -14.21 -4.85
C PHE A 250 7.56 -13.12 -4.77
N VAL A 251 7.28 -12.00 -4.11
CA VAL A 251 8.22 -10.90 -3.91
C VAL A 251 8.00 -10.24 -2.55
N LEU A 252 9.07 -9.96 -1.85
CA LEU A 252 9.08 -9.21 -0.60
C LEU A 252 9.72 -7.84 -0.84
N GLY A 253 9.16 -6.79 -0.23
CA GLY A 253 9.67 -5.43 -0.41
C GLY A 253 8.89 -4.40 0.41
N PRO A 254 8.71 -3.15 -0.07
CA PRO A 254 7.71 -2.25 0.47
C PRO A 254 6.33 -2.80 0.14
N THR A 255 5.53 -3.08 1.16
CA THR A 255 4.23 -3.75 1.02
C THR A 255 3.09 -2.83 1.47
N GLY A 256 2.46 -3.09 2.58
CA GLY A 256 1.31 -2.35 3.05
C GLY A 256 1.54 -0.84 3.14
N VAL A 257 0.55 -0.04 2.76
CA VAL A 257 0.63 1.41 2.75
C VAL A 257 -0.66 2.05 3.27
N GLY A 258 -0.51 3.07 4.11
CA GLY A 258 -1.64 3.82 4.65
C GLY A 258 -1.30 5.29 4.89
N ILE A 259 -2.23 6.19 4.62
CA ILE A 259 -2.04 7.62 4.84
C ILE A 259 -2.77 8.07 6.11
N GLY A 260 -2.02 8.66 7.01
CA GLY A 260 -2.53 9.19 8.27
C GLY A 260 -2.75 10.69 8.25
N ALA A 261 -2.98 11.24 9.44
CA ALA A 261 -3.15 12.67 9.64
C ALA A 261 -1.95 13.47 9.11
N HIS A 262 -2.20 14.73 8.72
CA HIS A 262 -1.20 15.65 8.19
C HIS A 262 -0.44 15.13 6.95
N GLY A 263 -1.00 14.16 6.22
CA GLY A 263 -0.40 13.63 5.00
C GLY A 263 0.88 12.82 5.24
N VAL A 264 1.04 12.22 6.41
CA VAL A 264 2.11 11.26 6.70
C VAL A 264 1.72 9.90 6.12
N LEU A 265 2.55 9.38 5.22
CA LEU A 265 2.34 8.05 4.65
C LEU A 265 3.17 7.02 5.43
N TYR A 266 2.54 5.96 5.86
CA TYR A 266 3.18 4.82 6.51
C TYR A 266 3.37 3.68 5.52
N VAL A 267 4.53 3.05 5.54
CA VAL A 267 4.91 1.97 4.61
C VAL A 267 5.48 0.81 5.40
N ALA A 268 4.90 -0.37 5.24
CA ALA A 268 5.46 -1.60 5.77
C ALA A 268 6.67 -2.03 4.93
N GLU A 269 7.82 -2.19 5.55
CA GLU A 269 9.05 -2.73 4.94
C GLU A 269 9.27 -4.15 5.44
N THR A 270 8.80 -5.11 4.67
CA THR A 270 8.71 -6.52 5.06
C THR A 270 10.05 -7.13 5.42
N LEU A 271 11.06 -6.94 4.55
CA LEU A 271 12.38 -7.60 4.69
C LEU A 271 13.14 -7.24 5.95
N ARG A 272 12.89 -6.07 6.54
CA ARG A 272 13.59 -5.61 7.76
C ARG A 272 12.66 -5.46 8.94
N SER A 273 11.43 -6.02 8.85
CA SER A 273 10.42 -5.98 9.92
C SER A 273 10.27 -4.59 10.53
N ARG A 274 9.93 -3.59 9.70
CA ARG A 274 9.76 -2.21 10.14
C ARG A 274 8.61 -1.50 9.45
N ILE A 275 8.21 -0.37 10.02
CA ILE A 275 7.30 0.61 9.41
C ILE A 275 8.07 1.89 9.22
N ASN A 276 8.04 2.44 8.00
CA ASN A 276 8.64 3.72 7.66
C ASN A 276 7.57 4.80 7.51
N MET A 277 7.94 6.06 7.80
CA MET A 277 7.12 7.25 7.60
C MET A 277 7.66 8.10 6.46
N ILE A 278 6.79 8.55 5.58
CA ILE A 278 7.08 9.51 4.52
C ILE A 278 6.28 10.78 4.84
N PRO A 279 6.91 11.82 5.41
CA PRO A 279 6.20 13.05 5.74
C PRO A 279 5.83 13.82 4.49
N ASN A 280 4.76 14.62 4.57
CA ASN A 280 4.27 15.49 3.51
C ASN A 280 4.00 14.74 2.18
N ALA A 281 3.48 13.52 2.25
CA ALA A 281 3.32 12.65 1.08
C ALA A 281 2.35 13.23 0.02
N LEU A 282 1.35 14.02 0.46
CA LEU A 282 0.37 14.67 -0.43
C LEU A 282 1.00 15.69 -1.38
N PHE A 283 2.06 16.37 -0.97
CA PHE A 283 2.64 17.50 -1.71
C PHE A 283 4.10 17.31 -2.10
N ARG A 284 4.74 16.23 -1.64
CA ARG A 284 6.15 15.94 -1.91
C ARG A 284 6.41 15.84 -3.41
N THR A 285 7.43 16.55 -3.91
CA THR A 285 7.84 16.54 -5.32
C THR A 285 9.07 15.67 -5.59
N THR A 286 9.80 15.28 -4.54
CA THR A 286 11.02 14.47 -4.61
C THR A 286 10.94 13.28 -3.68
N SER A 287 11.76 12.26 -3.94
CA SER A 287 11.83 11.07 -3.09
C SER A 287 12.39 11.38 -1.71
N ALA A 288 11.71 10.92 -0.66
CA ALA A 288 12.22 10.88 0.72
C ALA A 288 13.20 9.72 0.95
N ARG A 289 13.66 9.03 -0.09
CA ARG A 289 14.29 7.72 0.01
C ARG A 289 13.38 6.74 0.76
N GLN A 290 13.84 6.05 1.78
CA GLN A 290 12.99 5.16 2.59
C GLN A 290 12.18 5.91 3.66
N GLY A 291 12.30 7.24 3.74
CA GLY A 291 11.72 8.05 4.81
C GLY A 291 12.40 7.83 6.17
N GLN A 292 11.64 8.06 7.23
CA GLN A 292 12.06 7.86 8.61
C GLN A 292 11.50 6.54 9.15
N VAL A 293 12.28 5.84 9.97
CA VAL A 293 11.79 4.62 10.64
C VAL A 293 10.86 5.01 11.78
N LEU A 294 9.58 4.61 11.70
CA LEU A 294 8.63 4.76 12.81
C LEU A 294 8.94 3.74 13.91
N THR A 295 9.03 2.47 13.54
CA THR A 295 9.30 1.37 14.46
C THR A 295 9.94 0.20 13.72
N LYS A 296 10.68 -0.66 14.43
CA LYS A 296 11.37 -1.82 13.85
C LYS A 296 11.44 -2.98 14.85
N GLY A 297 11.42 -4.21 14.34
CA GLY A 297 11.52 -5.42 15.18
C GLY A 297 10.43 -5.50 16.25
N GLY A 298 10.76 -5.97 17.44
CA GLY A 298 9.79 -6.12 18.54
C GLY A 298 8.68 -7.11 18.16
N ARG A 299 7.45 -6.64 18.11
CA ARG A 299 6.28 -7.45 17.73
C ARG A 299 6.10 -7.59 16.23
N LEU A 300 6.82 -6.83 15.41
CA LEU A 300 6.80 -6.94 13.95
C LEU A 300 7.60 -8.16 13.49
N SER A 301 7.02 -8.92 12.58
CA SER A 301 7.65 -10.05 11.89
C SER A 301 7.17 -10.07 10.44
N MET A 302 7.99 -9.58 9.53
CA MET A 302 7.64 -9.46 8.11
C MET A 302 6.26 -8.81 7.89
N PRO A 303 6.04 -7.54 8.33
CA PRO A 303 4.75 -6.87 8.17
C PRO A 303 4.39 -6.77 6.68
N LEU A 304 3.13 -7.09 6.34
CA LEU A 304 2.58 -7.09 4.98
C LEU A 304 1.50 -6.03 4.82
N GLY A 305 0.25 -6.32 5.17
CA GLY A 305 -0.84 -5.37 5.08
C GLY A 305 -0.76 -4.27 6.13
N LEU A 306 -1.24 -3.06 5.81
CA LEU A 306 -1.23 -1.91 6.69
C LEU A 306 -2.53 -1.11 6.54
N ALA A 307 -3.12 -0.71 7.65
CA ALA A 307 -4.26 0.21 7.69
C ALA A 307 -4.16 1.16 8.88
N LEU A 308 -4.88 2.28 8.84
CA LEU A 308 -4.95 3.24 9.94
C LEU A 308 -6.21 3.00 10.77
N ALA A 309 -6.06 2.90 12.08
CA ALA A 309 -7.16 2.91 13.03
C ALA A 309 -7.75 4.32 13.19
N PRO A 310 -9.02 4.46 13.63
CA PRO A 310 -9.66 5.77 13.84
C PRO A 310 -8.93 6.69 14.82
N ASN A 311 -8.18 6.12 15.75
CA ASN A 311 -7.35 6.87 16.72
C ASN A 311 -5.96 7.28 16.14
N GLY A 312 -5.72 7.04 14.85
CA GLY A 312 -4.47 7.35 14.16
C GLY A 312 -3.35 6.31 14.33
N ASN A 313 -3.57 5.25 15.10
CA ASN A 313 -2.59 4.18 15.23
C ASN A 313 -2.47 3.37 13.94
N VAL A 314 -1.28 2.88 13.68
CA VAL A 314 -0.96 2.04 12.53
C VAL A 314 -1.19 0.58 12.89
N LEU A 315 -2.05 -0.08 12.13
CA LEU A 315 -2.29 -1.52 12.24
C LEU A 315 -1.54 -2.23 11.12
N THR A 316 -0.77 -3.27 11.48
CA THR A 316 -0.10 -4.12 10.48
C THR A 316 -0.37 -5.59 10.79
N VAL A 317 -0.52 -6.38 9.73
CA VAL A 317 -0.52 -7.84 9.84
C VAL A 317 0.86 -8.37 9.47
N ASN A 318 1.34 -9.32 10.26
CA ASN A 318 2.64 -9.96 10.07
C ASN A 318 2.51 -11.20 9.19
N GLY A 319 3.21 -11.21 8.07
CA GLY A 319 3.36 -12.41 7.24
C GLY A 319 4.26 -13.49 7.87
N GLY A 320 5.11 -13.11 8.83
CA GLY A 320 6.04 -14.06 9.44
C GLY A 320 5.51 -14.84 10.64
N ASN A 321 4.39 -14.43 11.27
CA ASN A 321 3.91 -15.09 12.49
C ASN A 321 2.41 -14.95 12.77
N GLY A 322 1.58 -14.61 11.78
CA GLY A 322 0.11 -14.57 11.90
C GLY A 322 -0.47 -13.60 12.93
N ARG A 323 0.28 -12.56 13.30
CA ARG A 323 -0.18 -11.54 14.26
C ARG A 323 -0.62 -10.26 13.58
N ILE A 324 -1.58 -9.57 14.20
CA ILE A 324 -1.79 -8.13 13.99
C ILE A 324 -1.04 -7.36 15.08
N VAL A 325 -0.43 -6.24 14.70
CA VAL A 325 0.32 -5.35 15.59
C VAL A 325 -0.27 -3.94 15.49
N GLU A 326 -0.44 -3.29 16.64
CA GLU A 326 -0.84 -1.89 16.71
C GLU A 326 0.34 -1.03 17.19
N THR A 327 0.68 -0.03 16.40
CA THR A 327 1.78 0.92 16.64
C THR A 327 1.23 2.34 16.70
N THR A 328 1.60 3.10 17.71
CA THR A 328 1.21 4.52 17.82
C THR A 328 1.95 5.37 16.77
N PRO A 329 1.45 6.58 16.44
CA PRO A 329 2.19 7.53 15.62
C PRO A 329 3.58 7.93 16.16
N ALA A 330 3.82 7.71 17.46
CA ALA A 330 5.13 7.89 18.10
C ALA A 330 6.05 6.66 17.99
N GLY A 331 5.62 5.57 17.32
CA GLY A 331 6.42 4.38 17.09
C GLY A 331 6.38 3.31 18.18
N VAL A 332 5.52 3.48 19.21
CA VAL A 332 5.39 2.50 20.28
C VAL A 332 4.43 1.38 19.87
N GLN A 333 4.89 0.14 19.90
CA GLN A 333 4.07 -1.06 19.63
C GLN A 333 3.28 -1.42 20.88
N ILE A 334 2.04 -0.94 20.98
CA ILE A 334 1.22 -1.02 22.21
C ILE A 334 0.41 -2.30 22.35
N PHE A 335 0.09 -2.99 21.23
CA PHE A 335 -0.72 -4.20 21.26
C PHE A 335 -0.34 -5.17 20.14
N SER A 336 -0.50 -6.47 20.40
CA SER A 336 -0.52 -7.49 19.33
C SER A 336 -1.30 -8.72 19.77
N ARG A 337 -1.92 -9.40 18.79
CA ARG A 337 -2.57 -10.70 19.00
C ARG A 337 -2.44 -11.58 17.76
N PHE A 338 -2.58 -12.88 17.95
CA PHE A 338 -2.70 -13.81 16.83
C PHE A 338 -4.05 -13.65 16.14
N LEU A 339 -4.03 -13.60 14.81
CA LEU A 339 -5.19 -13.73 13.94
C LEU A 339 -5.26 -15.15 13.34
N ASP A 340 -4.09 -15.73 13.06
CA ASP A 340 -3.94 -17.10 12.62
C ASP A 340 -2.75 -17.78 13.33
N ARG A 341 -2.84 -19.09 13.57
CA ARG A 341 -1.79 -19.91 14.19
C ARG A 341 -1.50 -21.18 13.38
N SER A 342 -2.08 -21.32 12.19
CA SER A 342 -1.85 -22.46 11.32
C SER A 342 -0.42 -22.47 10.76
N GLY A 343 0.00 -23.61 10.27
CA GLY A 343 1.30 -23.76 9.64
C GLY A 343 2.48 -23.88 10.62
N SER A 344 3.68 -23.97 10.05
CA SER A 344 4.95 -24.05 10.78
C SER A 344 6.01 -23.18 10.08
N PRO A 345 6.52 -22.11 10.72
CA PRO A 345 6.12 -21.57 12.04
C PRO A 345 4.66 -21.12 12.11
N PRO A 346 4.04 -21.08 13.32
CA PRO A 346 2.63 -20.71 13.47
C PRO A 346 2.30 -19.36 12.83
N GLY A 347 1.30 -19.34 11.92
CA GLY A 347 0.79 -18.19 11.21
C GLY A 347 1.71 -17.62 10.11
N ALA A 348 2.80 -18.29 9.78
CA ALA A 348 3.68 -17.86 8.69
C ALA A 348 2.97 -18.01 7.34
N GLY A 349 2.95 -16.89 6.56
CA GLY A 349 2.32 -16.81 5.24
C GLY A 349 0.79 -16.66 5.27
N ALA A 350 0.14 -16.64 6.45
CA ALA A 350 -1.32 -16.64 6.52
C ALA A 350 -1.98 -15.27 6.25
N LEU A 351 -1.32 -14.17 6.54
CA LEU A 351 -1.97 -12.85 6.55
C LEU A 351 -1.44 -11.92 5.47
N PHE A 352 -2.37 -11.25 4.75
CA PHE A 352 -2.03 -10.26 3.73
C PHE A 352 -2.75 -8.92 3.92
N GLY A 353 -3.89 -8.68 3.31
CA GLY A 353 -4.61 -7.42 3.39
C GLY A 353 -5.48 -7.28 4.63
N LEU A 354 -5.75 -6.03 5.03
CA LEU A 354 -6.71 -5.71 6.08
C LEU A 354 -7.43 -4.39 5.79
N ALA A 355 -8.63 -4.24 6.36
CA ALA A 355 -9.41 -3.00 6.28
C ALA A 355 -10.12 -2.72 7.61
N VAL A 356 -10.05 -1.48 8.07
CA VAL A 356 -10.67 -1.05 9.34
C VAL A 356 -12.13 -0.64 9.09
N ASN A 357 -13.05 -1.26 9.84
CA ASN A 357 -14.49 -0.98 9.80
C ASN A 357 -14.96 -0.15 11.02
N GLY A 358 -14.26 0.93 11.30
CA GLY A 358 -14.60 1.81 12.41
C GLY A 358 -14.72 1.04 13.73
N ARG A 359 -15.87 1.17 14.42
CA ARG A 359 -16.12 0.46 15.69
C ARG A 359 -16.53 -1.01 15.49
N ALA A 360 -16.83 -1.44 14.28
CA ALA A 360 -17.28 -2.80 14.00
C ALA A 360 -16.11 -3.80 13.86
N GLY A 361 -14.86 -3.33 13.89
CA GLY A 361 -13.69 -4.22 13.92
C GLY A 361 -12.74 -4.05 12.73
N VAL A 362 -11.98 -5.11 12.46
CA VAL A 362 -11.00 -5.16 11.38
C VAL A 362 -11.23 -6.40 10.53
N TYR A 363 -11.59 -6.18 9.25
CA TYR A 363 -11.56 -7.24 8.25
C TYR A 363 -10.12 -7.54 7.85
N TYR A 364 -9.81 -8.80 7.66
CA TYR A 364 -8.53 -9.24 7.12
C TYR A 364 -8.70 -10.50 6.29
N VAL A 365 -7.78 -10.75 5.39
CA VAL A 365 -7.73 -11.99 4.62
C VAL A 365 -6.72 -12.95 5.22
N ASP A 366 -7.15 -14.21 5.27
CA ASP A 366 -6.38 -15.35 5.75
C ASP A 366 -6.14 -16.28 4.56
N ASP A 367 -4.92 -16.25 4.03
CA ASP A 367 -4.52 -17.02 2.86
C ASP A 367 -4.45 -18.53 3.17
N ALA A 368 -3.99 -18.88 4.36
CA ALA A 368 -3.91 -20.30 4.77
C ALA A 368 -5.28 -20.99 4.72
N GLN A 369 -6.36 -20.22 4.94
CA GLN A 369 -7.74 -20.70 4.91
C GLN A 369 -8.51 -20.24 3.66
N ASN A 370 -7.94 -19.32 2.85
CA ASN A 370 -8.61 -18.66 1.73
C ASN A 370 -9.94 -18.02 2.14
N THR A 371 -9.93 -17.27 3.24
CA THR A 371 -11.13 -16.66 3.83
C THR A 371 -10.98 -15.17 4.10
N LEU A 372 -12.13 -14.47 4.03
CA LEU A 372 -12.30 -13.17 4.68
C LEU A 372 -12.70 -13.39 6.13
N ARG A 373 -12.00 -12.78 7.06
CA ARG A 373 -12.26 -12.87 8.51
C ARG A 373 -12.45 -11.49 9.13
N LEU A 374 -13.10 -11.47 10.28
CA LEU A 374 -13.37 -10.27 11.05
C LEU A 374 -12.88 -10.45 12.50
N LEU A 375 -12.04 -9.51 12.94
CA LEU A 375 -11.71 -9.28 14.34
C LEU A 375 -12.67 -8.22 14.89
N HIS A 376 -13.54 -8.60 15.88
CA HIS A 376 -14.57 -7.72 16.47
C HIS A 376 -14.85 -8.01 17.93
#